data_ba7c187d00528606c3d88d2bd36b71f6
#
_entry.id   ba7c187d00528606c3d88d2bd36b71f6
#
_cell.length_a   1.000
_cell.length_b   1.000
_cell.length_c   1.000
_cell.angle_alpha   90.00
_cell.angle_beta   90.00
_cell.angle_gamma   90.00
#
_symmetry.space_group_name_H-M   'P 1'
#
loop_
_entity.id
_entity.type
_entity.pdbx_description
1 polymer ?
#
loop_
_entity_poly.entity_id
_entity_poly.type
_entity_poly.pdbx_seq_one_letter_code
_entity_poly.pdbx_strand_id
1 'polypeptide(L)'
;MSTDPVQPVGSITDIDGIRVGHHQRTGRGWQTGTTVVYTPAGATPGVSVRGGGPGTRETDALRPENLVQQIHAICLTGGSAFGLAAADGVVDWLEERSLGFPVGAAPDLQGVVPVVPAAVVFDLARGGRFEHRPGAEFGRRAIASAKVGRRSWGAVGAGTGARAGGLQGGVGTASTTVTIPPADGSTEVAVSVTVGALAVVNANGSAVDPATAMPWDPSPFALRAPTARDRRRLARHLTGEAADLNTTIGVVATSADLSKTEVAKLADVAHDGLARAIRPAHSMFDGDTVFGLATGTHDIGNLPAAMRSTPSRQSALNLILRAGADTFAAACVHAVLAAVTIGDAPAYFDVCPSARLPQAGRSGRAE
;
A
#
# COMPACT_ATOMS: atom_id res chain seq x y z
N MET A 1 -26.30 -14.11 3.06
CA MET A 1 -24.83 -14.32 2.93
C MET A 1 -24.16 -13.18 3.64
N SER A 2 -23.11 -13.44 4.44
CA SER A 2 -22.41 -12.37 5.14
C SER A 2 -21.74 -11.43 4.13
N THR A 3 -22.01 -10.14 4.28
CA THR A 3 -21.40 -9.07 3.47
C THR A 3 -20.12 -8.51 4.13
N ASP A 4 -19.68 -9.10 5.25
CA ASP A 4 -18.51 -8.61 5.96
C ASP A 4 -17.25 -8.75 5.10
N PRO A 5 -16.46 -7.69 4.96
CA PRO A 5 -15.21 -7.74 4.21
C PRO A 5 -14.22 -8.72 4.87
N VAL A 6 -13.37 -9.33 4.04
CA VAL A 6 -12.26 -10.16 4.55
C VAL A 6 -11.35 -9.27 5.40
N GLN A 7 -11.01 -9.76 6.59
CA GLN A 7 -10.10 -9.04 7.47
C GLN A 7 -8.65 -9.22 6.97
N PRO A 8 -7.82 -8.18 7.03
CA PRO A 8 -6.41 -8.29 6.72
C PRO A 8 -5.69 -9.18 7.75
N VAL A 9 -4.56 -9.73 7.35
CA VAL A 9 -3.61 -10.36 8.27
C VAL A 9 -2.66 -9.29 8.76
N GLY A 10 -3.02 -8.64 9.85
CA GLY A 10 -2.35 -7.44 10.35
C GLY A 10 -2.64 -6.20 9.49
N SER A 11 -1.97 -5.10 9.78
CA SER A 11 -2.12 -3.81 9.11
C SER A 11 -0.81 -3.03 9.10
N ILE A 12 -0.58 -2.19 8.09
CA ILE A 12 0.55 -1.25 8.12
C ILE A 12 0.52 -0.35 9.37
N THR A 13 -0.67 -0.13 9.95
CA THR A 13 -0.85 0.66 11.19
C THR A 13 -0.49 -0.10 12.46
N ASP A 14 -0.05 -1.36 12.37
CA ASP A 14 0.53 -2.10 13.49
C ASP A 14 1.98 -1.65 13.76
N ILE A 15 2.56 -0.89 12.84
CA ILE A 15 3.83 -0.20 13.05
C ILE A 15 3.55 1.09 13.81
N ASP A 16 4.16 1.23 14.99
CA ASP A 16 4.04 2.44 15.80
C ASP A 16 4.49 3.68 15.01
N GLY A 17 3.66 4.73 15.10
CA GLY A 17 3.90 5.98 14.39
C GLY A 17 3.28 6.03 13.00
N ILE A 18 2.72 4.94 12.45
CA ILE A 18 2.03 4.96 11.16
C ILE A 18 0.52 5.11 11.33
N ARG A 19 -0.06 6.04 10.59
CA ARG A 19 -1.50 6.28 10.48
C ARG A 19 -1.93 6.24 9.02
N VAL A 20 -3.17 5.80 8.76
CA VAL A 20 -3.74 5.79 7.41
C VAL A 20 -5.05 6.54 7.39
N GLY A 21 -5.24 7.36 6.37
CA GLY A 21 -6.48 8.07 6.12
C GLY A 21 -6.94 7.94 4.68
N HIS A 22 -8.26 7.95 4.50
CA HIS A 22 -8.91 7.86 3.19
C HIS A 22 -9.91 8.98 2.99
N HIS A 23 -10.00 9.47 1.76
CA HIS A 23 -11.11 10.27 1.30
C HIS A 23 -11.49 9.87 -0.11
N GLN A 24 -12.78 9.65 -0.36
CA GLN A 24 -13.30 9.29 -1.68
C GLN A 24 -14.64 9.96 -1.95
N ARG A 25 -14.98 10.00 -3.23
CA ARG A 25 -16.33 10.38 -3.69
C ARG A 25 -16.84 9.30 -4.64
N THR A 26 -18.11 8.92 -4.45
CA THR A 26 -18.86 7.99 -5.30
C THR A 26 -20.20 8.59 -5.66
N GLY A 27 -20.79 8.15 -6.79
CA GLY A 27 -22.06 8.66 -7.27
C GLY A 27 -21.98 10.04 -7.94
N ARG A 28 -23.02 10.45 -8.63
CA ARG A 28 -23.10 11.71 -9.37
C ARG A 28 -21.91 11.94 -10.31
N GLY A 29 -21.42 10.87 -10.95
CA GLY A 29 -20.27 10.92 -11.85
C GLY A 29 -18.90 10.92 -11.14
N TRP A 30 -18.82 10.61 -9.85
CA TRP A 30 -17.59 10.41 -9.10
C TRP A 30 -17.36 8.93 -8.82
N GLN A 31 -16.14 8.45 -9.00
CA GLN A 31 -15.66 7.13 -8.56
C GLN A 31 -14.14 7.17 -8.43
N THR A 32 -13.64 7.92 -7.47
CA THR A 32 -12.21 8.13 -7.24
C THR A 32 -11.93 8.57 -5.81
N GLY A 33 -10.68 8.52 -5.38
CA GLY A 33 -10.29 8.95 -4.04
C GLY A 33 -8.79 9.01 -3.80
N THR A 34 -8.43 9.31 -2.56
CA THR A 34 -7.05 9.49 -2.09
C THR A 34 -6.85 8.76 -0.78
N THR A 35 -5.70 8.11 -0.64
CA THR A 35 -5.22 7.45 0.58
C THR A 35 -3.91 8.10 1.00
N VAL A 36 -3.78 8.45 2.27
CA VAL A 36 -2.55 9.00 2.82
C VAL A 36 -2.01 8.09 3.91
N VAL A 37 -0.73 7.73 3.79
CA VAL A 37 0.05 7.11 4.88
C VAL A 37 0.79 8.25 5.57
N TYR A 38 0.54 8.45 6.85
CA TYR A 38 1.03 9.58 7.64
C TYR A 38 1.88 9.11 8.82
N THR A 39 3.05 9.71 8.97
CA THR A 39 4.01 9.45 10.04
C THR A 39 4.31 10.74 10.81
N PRO A 40 3.59 11.02 11.93
CA PRO A 40 3.71 12.28 12.67
C PRO A 40 5.13 12.63 13.11
N ALA A 41 5.93 11.64 13.49
CA ALA A 41 7.32 11.82 13.93
C ALA A 41 8.31 11.88 12.78
N GLY A 42 7.85 11.72 11.53
CA GLY A 42 8.72 11.49 10.38
C GLY A 42 9.16 10.02 10.27
N ALA A 43 9.57 9.61 9.08
CA ALA A 43 10.15 8.30 8.81
C ALA A 43 11.22 8.42 7.72
N THR A 44 12.23 7.56 7.76
CA THR A 44 13.25 7.43 6.71
C THR A 44 12.60 6.88 5.45
N PRO A 45 12.67 7.59 4.31
CA PRO A 45 11.97 7.19 3.09
C PRO A 45 12.86 6.43 2.11
N GLY A 46 12.20 5.67 1.22
CA GLY A 46 12.78 5.12 0.00
C GLY A 46 11.71 4.95 -1.07
N VAL A 47 12.10 4.67 -2.29
CA VAL A 47 11.17 4.41 -3.40
C VAL A 47 11.79 3.49 -4.44
N SER A 48 10.96 2.66 -5.06
CA SER A 48 11.29 1.90 -6.27
C SER A 48 10.15 2.05 -7.28
N VAL A 49 10.51 2.41 -8.52
CA VAL A 49 9.57 2.61 -9.64
C VAL A 49 9.93 1.60 -10.71
N ARG A 50 9.03 0.66 -11.02
CA ARG A 50 9.29 -0.42 -11.99
C ARG A 50 8.32 -0.46 -13.16
N GLY A 51 7.17 0.19 -13.07
CA GLY A 51 6.23 0.29 -14.19
C GLY A 51 6.75 1.17 -15.32
N GLY A 52 6.33 0.90 -16.57
CA GLY A 52 6.75 1.66 -17.76
C GLY A 52 6.07 3.02 -17.91
N GLY A 53 4.95 3.27 -17.21
CA GLY A 53 4.15 4.50 -17.28
C GLY A 53 3.85 5.14 -15.91
N PRO A 54 4.87 5.43 -15.06
CA PRO A 54 4.63 5.93 -13.72
C PRO A 54 4.11 7.37 -13.70
N GLY A 55 3.11 7.62 -12.83
CA GLY A 55 2.68 8.96 -12.46
C GLY A 55 3.09 9.23 -11.03
N THR A 56 4.17 9.98 -10.81
CA THR A 56 4.76 10.19 -9.49
C THR A 56 5.16 11.64 -9.24
N ARG A 57 5.35 12.00 -7.96
CA ARG A 57 5.84 13.29 -7.50
C ARG A 57 6.89 13.08 -6.41
N GLU A 58 7.94 13.91 -6.42
CA GLU A 58 9.02 14.00 -5.41
C GLU A 58 9.77 12.69 -5.12
N THR A 59 9.81 11.76 -6.08
CA THR A 59 10.55 10.50 -5.93
C THR A 59 12.05 10.70 -5.87
N ASP A 60 12.61 11.69 -6.60
CA ASP A 60 14.04 11.98 -6.58
C ASP A 60 14.53 12.48 -5.21
N ALA A 61 13.69 13.18 -4.44
CA ALA A 61 14.03 13.61 -3.09
C ALA A 61 14.31 12.43 -2.14
N LEU A 62 13.77 11.24 -2.46
CA LEU A 62 13.94 10.03 -1.65
C LEU A 62 15.20 9.23 -1.96
N ARG A 63 15.95 9.58 -3.01
CA ARG A 63 17.20 8.90 -3.34
C ARG A 63 18.20 9.00 -2.18
N PRO A 64 18.98 7.94 -1.92
CA PRO A 64 19.92 7.90 -0.78
C PRO A 64 20.90 9.07 -0.71
N GLU A 65 21.36 9.55 -1.87
CA GLU A 65 22.30 10.66 -2.01
C GLU A 65 21.72 12.05 -1.74
N ASN A 66 20.36 12.17 -1.70
CA ASN A 66 19.70 13.47 -1.61
C ASN A 66 19.43 13.92 -0.18
N LEU A 67 19.25 15.23 -0.01
CA LEU A 67 19.23 15.96 1.26
C LEU A 67 18.14 15.50 2.24
N VAL A 68 16.93 15.21 1.75
CA VAL A 68 15.76 14.90 2.58
C VAL A 68 15.92 13.54 3.25
N GLN A 69 16.11 13.52 4.56
CA GLN A 69 16.33 12.30 5.33
C GLN A 69 15.06 11.71 5.92
N GLN A 70 14.01 12.53 6.09
CA GLN A 70 12.73 12.11 6.65
C GLN A 70 11.56 12.78 5.91
N ILE A 71 10.46 12.06 5.81
CA ILE A 71 9.18 12.57 5.32
C ILE A 71 8.06 12.26 6.32
N HIS A 72 6.98 13.03 6.25
CA HIS A 72 5.85 12.87 7.17
C HIS A 72 4.63 12.21 6.52
N ALA A 73 4.52 12.19 5.20
CA ALA A 73 3.38 11.57 4.52
C ALA A 73 3.75 11.07 3.12
N ILE A 74 3.01 10.05 2.67
CA ILE A 74 2.95 9.58 1.28
C ILE A 74 1.50 9.67 0.82
N CYS A 75 1.27 10.26 -0.36
CA CYS A 75 -0.04 10.44 -0.96
C CYS A 75 -0.23 9.44 -2.13
N LEU A 76 -1.19 8.53 -1.99
CA LEU A 76 -1.62 7.60 -3.04
C LEU A 76 -3.01 8.03 -3.52
N THR A 77 -3.23 8.19 -4.83
CA THR A 77 -4.47 8.82 -5.30
C THR A 77 -4.92 8.28 -6.66
N GLY A 78 -6.21 8.40 -6.94
CA GLY A 78 -6.76 8.22 -8.29
C GLY A 78 -6.51 9.44 -9.17
N GLY A 79 -7.11 9.46 -10.36
CA GLY A 79 -7.10 10.60 -11.28
C GLY A 79 -5.91 10.67 -12.23
N SER A 80 -5.09 9.59 -12.33
CA SER A 80 -3.88 9.61 -13.14
C SER A 80 -2.99 10.81 -12.80
N ALA A 81 -2.17 11.30 -13.71
CA ALA A 81 -1.28 12.44 -13.47
C ALA A 81 -1.98 13.69 -12.90
N PHE A 82 -3.25 13.91 -13.23
CA PHE A 82 -4.03 15.03 -12.66
C PHE A 82 -4.23 14.89 -11.15
N GLY A 83 -4.33 13.65 -10.64
CA GLY A 83 -4.54 13.38 -9.22
C GLY A 83 -3.34 13.73 -8.34
N LEU A 84 -2.15 13.95 -8.91
CA LEU A 84 -0.98 14.43 -8.17
C LEU A 84 -1.25 15.74 -7.42
N ALA A 85 -2.22 16.54 -7.88
CA ALA A 85 -2.68 17.74 -7.19
C ALA A 85 -3.25 17.46 -5.78
N ALA A 86 -3.62 16.21 -5.46
CA ALA A 86 -4.05 15.86 -4.11
C ALA A 86 -2.92 16.02 -3.07
N ALA A 87 -1.67 15.84 -3.48
CA ALA A 87 -0.52 16.03 -2.60
C ALA A 87 -0.37 17.47 -2.08
N ASP A 88 -0.84 18.48 -2.83
CA ASP A 88 -0.79 19.89 -2.39
C ASP A 88 -1.60 20.10 -1.11
N GLY A 89 -2.79 19.50 -1.01
CA GLY A 89 -3.58 19.57 0.22
C GLY A 89 -2.99 18.82 1.41
N VAL A 90 -2.12 17.84 1.17
CA VAL A 90 -1.33 17.17 2.22
C VAL A 90 -0.20 18.10 2.67
N VAL A 91 0.48 18.76 1.72
CA VAL A 91 1.52 19.79 1.99
C VAL A 91 0.96 20.90 2.87
N ASP A 92 -0.15 21.52 2.47
CA ASP A 92 -0.80 22.60 3.23
C ASP A 92 -1.14 22.14 4.67
N TRP A 93 -1.69 20.93 4.80
CA TRP A 93 -2.08 20.40 6.10
C TRP A 93 -0.88 20.14 7.03
N LEU A 94 0.26 19.70 6.48
CA LEU A 94 1.51 19.49 7.23
C LEU A 94 2.16 20.82 7.60
N GLU A 95 2.21 21.80 6.69
CA GLU A 95 2.76 23.14 6.93
C GLU A 95 2.06 23.82 8.09
N GLU A 96 0.72 23.82 8.11
CA GLU A 96 -0.09 24.36 9.22
C GLU A 96 0.26 23.77 10.59
N ARG A 97 0.97 22.64 10.63
CA ARG A 97 1.38 21.93 11.85
C ARG A 97 2.89 21.97 12.08
N SER A 98 3.59 22.76 11.26
CA SER A 98 5.05 22.87 11.29
C SER A 98 5.76 21.50 11.12
N LEU A 99 5.20 20.63 10.27
CA LEU A 99 5.75 19.31 9.94
C LEU A 99 6.34 19.35 8.53
N GLY A 100 7.66 19.22 8.42
CA GLY A 100 8.37 19.28 7.15
C GLY A 100 9.87 19.45 7.34
N PHE A 101 10.58 19.63 6.23
CA PHE A 101 12.00 19.95 6.25
C PHE A 101 12.19 21.39 6.77
N PRO A 102 12.97 21.61 7.84
CA PRO A 102 13.15 22.94 8.41
C PRO A 102 13.97 23.83 7.46
N VAL A 103 13.51 25.04 7.24
CA VAL A 103 14.18 26.05 6.42
C VAL A 103 14.35 27.35 7.18
N GLY A 104 15.45 28.06 6.89
CA GLY A 104 15.74 29.38 7.43
C GLY A 104 16.86 29.37 8.48
N ALA A 105 17.80 30.29 8.32
CA ALA A 105 18.89 30.53 9.24
C ALA A 105 18.74 31.83 10.05
N ALA A 106 17.77 32.67 9.71
CA ALA A 106 17.50 33.94 10.38
C ALA A 106 16.17 33.86 11.16
N PRO A 107 16.02 34.63 12.26
CA PRO A 107 14.80 34.62 13.07
C PRO A 107 13.50 34.87 12.28
N ASP A 108 13.59 35.62 11.17
CA ASP A 108 12.46 36.03 10.35
C ASP A 108 12.14 35.07 9.20
N LEU A 109 12.92 33.99 9.00
CA LEU A 109 12.78 33.01 7.92
C LEU A 109 12.56 31.57 8.46
N GLN A 110 11.96 31.44 9.63
CA GLN A 110 11.68 30.14 10.21
C GLN A 110 10.41 29.56 9.63
N GLY A 111 10.54 28.39 8.98
CA GLY A 111 9.41 27.67 8.42
C GLY A 111 9.77 26.21 8.14
N VAL A 112 8.81 25.48 7.62
CA VAL A 112 9.02 24.11 7.15
C VAL A 112 8.55 23.97 5.70
N VAL A 113 9.23 23.12 4.94
CA VAL A 113 8.79 22.71 3.61
C VAL A 113 8.45 21.22 3.67
N PRO A 114 7.16 20.85 3.69
CA PRO A 114 6.75 19.46 3.66
C PRO A 114 7.14 18.83 2.33
N VAL A 115 7.82 17.69 2.35
CA VAL A 115 8.08 16.84 1.19
C VAL A 115 7.05 15.71 1.23
N VAL A 116 6.17 15.67 0.22
CA VAL A 116 5.05 14.72 0.13
C VAL A 116 5.15 13.92 -1.17
N PRO A 117 5.91 12.81 -1.17
CA PRO A 117 5.94 11.92 -2.31
C PRO A 117 4.56 11.37 -2.63
N ALA A 118 4.26 11.25 -3.92
CA ALA A 118 2.96 10.77 -4.37
C ALA A 118 3.07 9.84 -5.56
N ALA A 119 2.08 8.93 -5.68
CA ALA A 119 1.86 8.11 -6.86
C ALA A 119 0.37 8.00 -7.17
N VAL A 120 0.04 7.80 -8.45
CA VAL A 120 -1.34 7.78 -8.92
C VAL A 120 -1.71 6.46 -9.57
N VAL A 121 -3.00 6.11 -9.46
CA VAL A 121 -3.62 5.08 -10.28
C VAL A 121 -4.49 5.72 -11.36
N PHE A 122 -4.65 5.03 -12.49
CA PHE A 122 -5.55 5.45 -13.56
C PHE A 122 -6.95 4.91 -13.29
N ASP A 123 -7.87 5.78 -12.89
CA ASP A 123 -9.29 5.47 -12.67
C ASP A 123 -10.24 6.40 -13.44
N LEU A 124 -9.69 7.16 -14.39
CA LEU A 124 -10.45 8.13 -15.20
C LEU A 124 -11.50 7.42 -16.06
N ALA A 125 -12.72 7.96 -16.06
CA ALA A 125 -13.88 7.43 -16.81
C ALA A 125 -14.29 5.99 -16.45
N ARG A 126 -13.77 5.40 -15.37
CA ARG A 126 -14.12 4.06 -14.89
C ARG A 126 -15.30 4.13 -13.88
N GLY A 127 -16.51 4.43 -14.38
CA GLY A 127 -17.70 4.64 -13.57
C GLY A 127 -17.91 6.07 -13.09
N GLY A 128 -16.89 6.94 -13.22
CA GLY A 128 -16.96 8.37 -13.00
C GLY A 128 -16.82 9.15 -14.31
N ARG A 129 -17.03 10.48 -14.26
CA ARG A 129 -16.71 11.38 -15.37
C ARG A 129 -15.21 11.64 -15.43
N PHE A 130 -14.67 11.82 -16.63
CA PHE A 130 -13.24 12.05 -16.85
C PHE A 130 -12.71 13.29 -16.11
N GLU A 131 -13.51 14.33 -15.99
CA GLU A 131 -13.17 15.59 -15.31
C GLU A 131 -13.27 15.53 -13.78
N HIS A 132 -13.88 14.48 -13.21
CA HIS A 132 -14.02 14.30 -11.77
C HIS A 132 -12.79 13.59 -11.19
N ARG A 133 -11.81 14.38 -10.77
CA ARG A 133 -10.47 13.95 -10.33
C ARG A 133 -10.16 14.45 -8.93
N PRO A 134 -9.34 13.72 -8.14
CA PRO A 134 -8.85 14.22 -6.87
C PRO A 134 -8.01 15.50 -7.06
N GLY A 135 -8.27 16.49 -6.22
CA GLY A 135 -7.46 17.70 -6.09
C GLY A 135 -7.02 17.88 -4.64
N ALA A 136 -6.44 19.02 -4.29
CA ALA A 136 -5.90 19.34 -2.97
C ALA A 136 -6.85 19.00 -1.81
N GLU A 137 -8.15 19.27 -1.96
CA GLU A 137 -9.16 18.94 -0.95
C GLU A 137 -9.24 17.45 -0.61
N PHE A 138 -9.01 16.56 -1.58
CA PHE A 138 -8.99 15.11 -1.34
C PHE A 138 -7.81 14.72 -0.44
N GLY A 139 -6.62 15.23 -0.73
CA GLY A 139 -5.43 14.98 0.08
C GLY A 139 -5.59 15.51 1.50
N ARG A 140 -6.06 16.75 1.63
CA ARG A 140 -6.32 17.41 2.93
C ARG A 140 -7.30 16.61 3.79
N ARG A 141 -8.40 16.14 3.22
CA ARG A 141 -9.38 15.31 3.94
C ARG A 141 -8.84 13.94 4.28
N ALA A 142 -8.07 13.33 3.38
CA ALA A 142 -7.47 12.04 3.61
C ALA A 142 -6.50 12.09 4.79
N ILE A 143 -5.54 13.03 4.83
CA ILE A 143 -4.60 13.16 5.94
C ILE A 143 -5.32 13.53 7.24
N ALA A 144 -6.30 14.43 7.21
CA ALA A 144 -7.07 14.82 8.39
C ALA A 144 -7.85 13.66 9.02
N SER A 145 -8.20 12.62 8.21
CA SER A 145 -8.86 11.40 8.68
C SER A 145 -7.89 10.33 9.18
N ALA A 146 -6.58 10.56 9.07
CA ALA A 146 -5.57 9.54 9.34
C ALA A 146 -5.51 9.16 10.83
N LYS A 147 -5.56 7.86 11.13
CA LYS A 147 -5.49 7.31 12.47
C LYS A 147 -4.95 5.88 12.44
N VAL A 148 -4.64 5.31 13.59
CA VAL A 148 -4.28 3.89 13.78
C VAL A 148 -5.53 3.02 13.90
N GLY A 149 -5.37 1.70 13.82
CA GLY A 149 -6.40 0.70 14.10
C GLY A 149 -7.32 0.42 12.92
N ARG A 150 -8.52 -0.11 13.22
CA ARG A 150 -9.46 -0.60 12.19
C ARG A 150 -9.84 0.49 11.20
N ARG A 151 -9.71 0.15 9.91
CA ARG A 151 -10.06 0.96 8.77
C ARG A 151 -10.98 0.20 7.83
N SER A 152 -11.64 0.93 6.96
CA SER A 152 -12.24 0.33 5.78
C SER A 152 -11.13 0.07 4.76
N TRP A 153 -11.16 -1.09 4.13
CA TRP A 153 -10.25 -1.53 3.08
C TRP A 153 -11.05 -1.91 1.83
N GLY A 154 -10.39 -2.24 0.75
CA GLY A 154 -11.04 -2.54 -0.53
C GLY A 154 -11.32 -1.26 -1.33
N ALA A 155 -12.54 -1.09 -1.80
CA ALA A 155 -12.96 0.00 -2.69
C ALA A 155 -13.11 1.35 -1.95
N VAL A 156 -12.06 1.80 -1.26
CA VAL A 156 -11.99 3.05 -0.49
C VAL A 156 -10.77 3.88 -0.89
N GLY A 157 -10.78 5.18 -0.59
CA GLY A 157 -9.66 6.06 -0.89
C GLY A 157 -9.21 5.93 -2.35
N ALA A 158 -7.89 5.77 -2.56
CA ALA A 158 -7.30 5.58 -3.89
C ALA A 158 -7.78 4.29 -4.61
N GLY A 159 -8.34 3.33 -3.86
CA GLY A 159 -8.89 2.09 -4.42
C GLY A 159 -10.32 2.19 -4.94
N THR A 160 -10.98 3.34 -4.80
CA THR A 160 -12.41 3.50 -5.12
C THR A 160 -12.74 3.26 -6.58
N GLY A 161 -11.93 3.77 -7.52
CA GLY A 161 -12.10 3.54 -8.97
C GLY A 161 -11.16 2.46 -9.53
N ALA A 162 -10.43 1.76 -8.66
CA ALA A 162 -9.42 0.80 -9.05
C ALA A 162 -10.01 -0.49 -9.63
N ARG A 163 -9.33 -1.08 -10.64
CA ARG A 163 -9.68 -2.37 -11.25
C ARG A 163 -8.45 -3.28 -11.31
N ALA A 164 -8.68 -4.58 -11.24
CA ALA A 164 -7.63 -5.59 -11.31
C ALA A 164 -8.09 -6.79 -12.13
N GLY A 165 -7.61 -6.93 -13.36
CA GLY A 165 -7.95 -8.05 -14.23
C GLY A 165 -9.46 -8.25 -14.43
N GLY A 166 -10.23 -7.16 -14.62
CA GLY A 166 -11.68 -7.21 -14.81
C GLY A 166 -12.51 -7.29 -13.52
N LEU A 167 -11.88 -7.33 -12.35
CA LEU A 167 -12.54 -7.24 -11.04
C LEU A 167 -12.36 -5.84 -10.43
N GLN A 168 -13.16 -5.52 -9.42
CA GLN A 168 -12.91 -4.36 -8.57
C GLN A 168 -11.58 -4.54 -7.84
N GLY A 169 -10.69 -3.57 -8.03
CA GLY A 169 -9.47 -3.42 -7.24
C GLY A 169 -9.75 -2.75 -5.88
N GLY A 170 -8.70 -2.28 -5.21
CA GLY A 170 -8.92 -1.66 -3.92
C GLY A 170 -7.64 -1.30 -3.18
N VAL A 171 -7.81 -0.86 -1.93
CA VAL A 171 -6.74 -0.70 -0.95
C VAL A 171 -6.69 -1.92 -0.05
N GLY A 172 -5.53 -2.54 0.07
CA GLY A 172 -5.28 -3.65 0.98
C GLY A 172 -4.12 -3.39 1.92
N THR A 173 -4.03 -4.18 2.97
CA THR A 173 -2.96 -4.06 3.97
C THR A 173 -2.62 -5.42 4.57
N ALA A 174 -1.41 -5.54 5.09
CA ALA A 174 -0.96 -6.67 5.89
C ALA A 174 0.19 -6.24 6.81
N SER A 175 0.50 -7.03 7.82
CA SER A 175 1.71 -6.90 8.64
C SER A 175 2.18 -8.25 9.16
N THR A 176 3.45 -8.30 9.56
CA THR A 176 4.04 -9.44 10.25
C THR A 176 5.11 -8.96 11.24
N THR A 177 5.37 -9.75 12.26
CA THR A 177 6.47 -9.52 13.19
C THR A 177 7.66 -10.40 12.79
N VAL A 178 8.84 -9.81 12.71
CA VAL A 178 10.10 -10.47 12.41
C VAL A 178 10.95 -10.45 13.67
N THR A 179 11.33 -11.63 14.15
CA THR A 179 12.28 -11.77 15.26
C THR A 179 13.69 -11.89 14.70
N ILE A 180 14.53 -10.94 15.06
CA ILE A 180 15.94 -10.87 14.68
C ILE A 180 16.73 -11.50 15.84
N PRO A 181 17.42 -12.62 15.61
CA PRO A 181 18.24 -13.25 16.65
C PRO A 181 19.44 -12.36 16.99
N PRO A 182 19.95 -12.42 18.23
CA PRO A 182 21.20 -11.75 18.59
C PRO A 182 22.36 -12.30 17.75
N ALA A 183 23.43 -11.51 17.64
CA ALA A 183 24.65 -11.99 17.01
C ALA A 183 25.23 -13.18 17.80
N ASP A 184 25.85 -14.15 17.08
CA ASP A 184 26.47 -15.31 17.71
C ASP A 184 27.50 -14.87 18.77
N GLY A 185 27.37 -15.43 19.98
CA GLY A 185 28.21 -15.09 21.13
C GLY A 185 27.81 -13.81 21.87
N SER A 186 26.73 -13.12 21.47
CA SER A 186 26.15 -11.98 22.19
C SER A 186 25.29 -12.43 23.37
N THR A 187 25.29 -11.62 24.43
CA THR A 187 24.34 -11.74 25.57
C THR A 187 23.07 -10.90 25.35
N GLU A 188 22.92 -10.28 24.16
CA GLU A 188 21.78 -9.45 23.82
C GLU A 188 20.50 -10.28 23.62
N VAL A 189 19.36 -9.61 23.78
CA VAL A 189 18.04 -10.23 23.58
C VAL A 189 17.63 -10.10 22.11
N ALA A 190 16.91 -11.08 21.57
CA ALA A 190 16.31 -11.01 20.24
C ALA A 190 15.44 -9.76 20.08
N VAL A 191 15.59 -9.05 18.98
CA VAL A 191 14.80 -7.85 18.65
C VAL A 191 13.62 -8.25 17.76
N SER A 192 12.43 -7.82 18.12
CA SER A 192 11.23 -8.01 17.29
C SER A 192 10.88 -6.71 16.57
N VAL A 193 10.85 -6.73 15.23
CA VAL A 193 10.43 -5.60 14.41
C VAL A 193 9.14 -5.93 13.66
N THR A 194 8.29 -4.95 13.47
CA THR A 194 7.10 -5.09 12.64
C THR A 194 7.41 -4.66 11.22
N VAL A 195 6.98 -5.46 10.25
CA VAL A 195 6.97 -5.12 8.82
C VAL A 195 5.52 -5.08 8.35
N GLY A 196 5.12 -4.01 7.70
CA GLY A 196 3.75 -3.81 7.23
C GLY A 196 3.71 -3.27 5.80
N ALA A 197 2.60 -3.50 5.13
CA ALA A 197 2.38 -3.00 3.77
C ALA A 197 0.96 -2.47 3.58
N LEU A 198 0.84 -1.49 2.67
CA LEU A 198 -0.41 -1.02 2.10
C LEU A 198 -0.25 -1.01 0.58
N ALA A 199 -1.18 -1.64 -0.13
CA ALA A 199 -1.20 -1.67 -1.59
C ALA A 199 -2.51 -1.08 -2.12
N VAL A 200 -2.43 -0.31 -3.19
CA VAL A 200 -3.57 0.12 -4.02
C VAL A 200 -3.47 -0.65 -5.33
N VAL A 201 -4.34 -1.62 -5.52
CA VAL A 201 -4.29 -2.53 -6.66
C VAL A 201 -5.25 -2.05 -7.74
N ASN A 202 -4.67 -1.54 -8.83
CA ASN A 202 -5.36 -1.12 -10.05
C ASN A 202 -4.58 -1.67 -11.26
N ALA A 203 -4.44 -3.00 -11.34
CA ALA A 203 -3.51 -3.66 -12.24
C ALA A 203 -4.16 -4.08 -13.58
N ASN A 204 -3.38 -4.06 -14.66
CA ASN A 204 -3.75 -4.71 -15.92
C ASN A 204 -3.77 -6.24 -15.74
N GLY A 205 -2.79 -6.76 -15.02
CA GLY A 205 -2.74 -8.16 -14.63
C GLY A 205 -3.85 -8.53 -13.65
N SER A 206 -4.12 -9.82 -13.59
CA SER A 206 -5.08 -10.39 -12.64
C SER A 206 -4.41 -10.70 -11.29
N ALA A 207 -5.10 -10.39 -10.20
CA ALA A 207 -4.76 -10.89 -8.87
C ALA A 207 -5.22 -12.34 -8.63
N VAL A 208 -5.94 -12.91 -9.60
CA VAL A 208 -6.58 -14.22 -9.51
C VAL A 208 -6.12 -15.07 -10.69
N ASP A 209 -5.74 -16.32 -10.42
CA ASP A 209 -5.41 -17.30 -11.45
C ASP A 209 -6.69 -17.65 -12.26
N PRO A 210 -6.73 -17.40 -13.56
CA PRO A 210 -7.89 -17.72 -14.39
C PRO A 210 -8.29 -19.20 -14.41
N ALA A 211 -7.34 -20.10 -14.20
CA ALA A 211 -7.58 -21.54 -14.25
C ALA A 211 -8.26 -22.05 -12.97
N THR A 212 -7.83 -21.56 -11.82
CA THR A 212 -8.32 -22.01 -10.51
C THR A 212 -9.33 -21.09 -9.89
N ALA A 213 -9.37 -19.83 -10.32
CA ALA A 213 -10.09 -18.71 -9.71
C ALA A 213 -9.66 -18.41 -8.26
N MET A 214 -8.50 -18.91 -7.84
CA MET A 214 -7.87 -18.54 -6.57
C MET A 214 -6.91 -17.37 -6.77
N PRO A 215 -6.69 -16.51 -5.77
CA PRO A 215 -5.57 -15.58 -5.82
C PRO A 215 -4.25 -16.31 -6.12
N TRP A 216 -3.34 -15.65 -6.84
CA TRP A 216 -2.03 -16.23 -7.18
C TRP A 216 -1.20 -16.61 -5.94
N ASP A 217 -1.33 -15.80 -4.88
CA ASP A 217 -0.73 -16.05 -3.57
C ASP A 217 -1.83 -16.01 -2.48
N PRO A 218 -2.62 -17.10 -2.32
CA PRO A 218 -3.75 -17.12 -1.40
C PRO A 218 -3.33 -17.16 0.07
N SER A 219 -2.08 -17.55 0.37
CA SER A 219 -1.53 -17.48 1.72
C SER A 219 -1.34 -16.00 2.09
N PRO A 220 -1.80 -15.52 3.21
CA PRO A 220 -2.28 -16.18 4.43
C PRO A 220 -3.81 -16.22 4.58
N PHE A 221 -4.58 -16.10 3.52
CA PHE A 221 -6.04 -16.01 3.59
C PHE A 221 -6.68 -17.40 3.56
N ALA A 222 -7.60 -17.64 4.49
CA ALA A 222 -8.39 -18.86 4.52
C ALA A 222 -9.49 -18.79 3.46
N LEU A 223 -9.29 -19.46 2.33
CA LEU A 223 -10.22 -19.52 1.21
C LEU A 223 -10.53 -20.97 0.84
N ARG A 224 -11.69 -21.19 0.23
CA ARG A 224 -12.04 -22.44 -0.43
C ARG A 224 -11.77 -22.35 -1.92
N ALA A 225 -11.45 -23.48 -2.54
CA ALA A 225 -11.38 -23.57 -3.99
C ALA A 225 -12.76 -23.24 -4.60
N PRO A 226 -12.86 -22.26 -5.52
CA PRO A 226 -14.12 -21.90 -6.17
C PRO A 226 -14.71 -23.06 -6.96
N THR A 227 -16.03 -23.18 -6.96
CA THR A 227 -16.74 -24.18 -7.74
C THR A 227 -16.51 -24.00 -9.25
N ALA A 228 -16.77 -25.04 -10.04
CA ALA A 228 -16.70 -24.96 -11.50
C ALA A 228 -17.66 -23.88 -12.08
N ARG A 229 -18.78 -23.62 -11.39
CA ARG A 229 -19.71 -22.53 -11.77
C ARG A 229 -19.05 -21.15 -11.59
N ASP A 230 -18.40 -20.93 -10.45
CA ASP A 230 -17.75 -19.65 -10.15
C ASP A 230 -16.55 -19.42 -11.06
N ARG A 231 -15.75 -20.47 -11.34
CA ARG A 231 -14.65 -20.39 -12.31
C ARG A 231 -15.14 -19.97 -13.71
N ARG A 232 -16.24 -20.58 -14.21
CA ARG A 232 -16.83 -20.15 -15.49
C ARG A 232 -17.39 -18.72 -15.45
N ARG A 233 -17.89 -18.27 -14.30
CA ARG A 233 -18.37 -16.90 -14.13
C ARG A 233 -17.19 -15.92 -14.16
N LEU A 234 -16.13 -16.21 -13.43
CA LEU A 234 -14.91 -15.38 -13.41
C LEU A 234 -14.29 -15.26 -14.81
N ALA A 235 -14.18 -16.36 -15.55
CA ALA A 235 -13.62 -16.36 -16.89
C ALA A 235 -14.30 -15.35 -17.84
N ARG A 236 -15.58 -15.06 -17.66
CA ARG A 236 -16.30 -14.05 -18.47
C ARG A 236 -15.89 -12.62 -18.15
N HIS A 237 -15.38 -12.36 -16.94
CA HIS A 237 -14.92 -11.04 -16.50
C HIS A 237 -13.44 -10.81 -16.85
N LEU A 238 -12.65 -11.90 -16.96
CA LEU A 238 -11.21 -11.80 -17.23
C LEU A 238 -10.88 -11.70 -18.74
N THR A 239 -11.84 -11.89 -19.62
CA THR A 239 -11.61 -11.90 -21.09
C THR A 239 -11.62 -10.53 -21.74
N GLY A 240 -11.72 -9.45 -20.98
CA GLY A 240 -11.67 -8.08 -21.50
C GLY A 240 -10.21 -7.63 -21.70
N GLU A 241 -9.68 -7.74 -22.92
CA GLU A 241 -8.48 -7.02 -23.31
C GLU A 241 -8.80 -5.53 -23.45
N ALA A 242 -8.84 -4.80 -22.35
CA ALA A 242 -8.71 -3.37 -22.42
C ALA A 242 -7.21 -3.05 -22.23
N ALA A 243 -6.58 -2.50 -23.27
CA ALA A 243 -5.26 -1.87 -23.17
C ALA A 243 -5.36 -0.57 -22.35
N ASP A 244 -5.91 -0.67 -21.14
CA ASP A 244 -6.07 0.47 -20.25
C ASP A 244 -4.80 0.68 -19.44
N LEU A 245 -4.45 1.93 -19.22
CA LEU A 245 -3.39 2.32 -18.30
C LEU A 245 -3.76 1.83 -16.89
N ASN A 246 -2.86 1.08 -16.28
CA ASN A 246 -3.07 0.44 -14.99
C ASN A 246 -1.88 0.72 -14.07
N THR A 247 -1.97 0.37 -12.81
CA THR A 247 -0.90 0.71 -11.87
C THR A 247 -1.17 0.05 -10.52
N THR A 248 -0.17 -0.62 -9.95
CA THR A 248 -0.20 -0.97 -8.53
C THR A 248 0.78 -0.08 -7.78
N ILE A 249 0.27 0.71 -6.85
CA ILE A 249 1.09 1.58 -6.00
C ILE A 249 0.97 1.18 -4.55
N GLY A 250 1.99 1.47 -3.74
CA GLY A 250 1.87 1.14 -2.33
C GLY A 250 3.02 1.62 -1.47
N VAL A 251 2.95 1.23 -0.20
CA VAL A 251 3.94 1.52 0.84
C VAL A 251 4.29 0.23 1.55
N VAL A 252 5.58 -0.08 1.65
CA VAL A 252 6.12 -1.07 2.57
C VAL A 252 6.84 -0.36 3.70
N ALA A 253 6.61 -0.76 4.93
CA ALA A 253 7.16 -0.06 6.08
C ALA A 253 7.71 -1.02 7.13
N THR A 254 8.63 -0.54 7.96
CA THR A 254 9.17 -1.29 9.11
C THR A 254 9.37 -0.39 10.31
N SER A 255 9.30 -0.99 11.50
CA SER A 255 9.69 -0.34 12.75
C SER A 255 11.21 -0.33 12.97
N ALA A 256 11.98 -1.05 12.16
CA ALA A 256 13.44 -1.08 12.25
C ALA A 256 14.08 0.27 11.91
N ASP A 257 15.21 0.56 12.55
CA ASP A 257 16.08 1.68 12.15
C ASP A 257 16.89 1.30 10.92
N LEU A 258 16.47 1.82 9.76
CA LEU A 258 17.10 1.60 8.47
C LEU A 258 17.58 2.92 7.86
N SER A 259 18.74 2.87 7.18
CA SER A 259 19.22 3.95 6.34
C SER A 259 18.34 4.10 5.07
N LYS A 260 18.40 5.27 4.41
CA LYS A 260 17.71 5.50 3.12
C LYS A 260 18.04 4.43 2.08
N THR A 261 19.29 3.96 2.00
CA THR A 261 19.70 2.90 1.07
C THR A 261 19.01 1.57 1.38
N GLU A 262 18.92 1.21 2.67
CA GLU A 262 18.24 -0.02 3.12
C GLU A 262 16.72 0.07 2.90
N VAL A 263 16.12 1.25 3.12
CA VAL A 263 14.69 1.48 2.85
C VAL A 263 14.39 1.47 1.35
N ALA A 264 15.26 2.03 0.51
CA ALA A 264 15.14 1.92 -0.94
C ALA A 264 15.21 0.45 -1.40
N LYS A 265 16.12 -0.36 -0.78
CA LYS A 265 16.17 -1.80 -1.06
C LYS A 265 14.93 -2.54 -0.58
N LEU A 266 14.32 -2.14 0.55
CA LEU A 266 13.05 -2.70 1.02
C LEU A 266 11.91 -2.42 0.01
N ALA A 267 11.82 -1.18 -0.49
CA ALA A 267 10.86 -0.82 -1.53
C ALA A 267 11.09 -1.60 -2.83
N ASP A 268 12.35 -1.85 -3.19
CA ASP A 268 12.73 -2.61 -4.38
C ASP A 268 12.30 -4.09 -4.28
N VAL A 269 12.56 -4.74 -3.15
CA VAL A 269 12.20 -6.15 -2.92
C VAL A 269 10.68 -6.34 -2.75
N ALA A 270 9.94 -5.32 -2.30
CA ALA A 270 8.48 -5.39 -2.21
C ALA A 270 7.81 -5.61 -3.59
N HIS A 271 8.44 -5.20 -4.69
CA HIS A 271 7.97 -5.51 -6.05
C HIS A 271 7.98 -7.02 -6.37
N ASP A 272 8.85 -7.81 -5.74
CA ASP A 272 8.83 -9.27 -5.90
C ASP A 272 7.54 -9.85 -5.29
N GLY A 273 7.06 -9.24 -4.19
CA GLY A 273 5.74 -9.54 -3.62
C GLY A 273 4.60 -9.16 -4.55
N LEU A 274 4.67 -7.97 -5.16
CA LEU A 274 3.70 -7.53 -6.16
C LEU A 274 3.62 -8.51 -7.31
N ALA A 275 4.76 -8.91 -7.89
CA ALA A 275 4.82 -9.82 -9.04
C ALA A 275 4.34 -11.26 -8.71
N ARG A 276 4.37 -11.67 -7.43
CA ARG A 276 3.75 -12.93 -6.99
C ARG A 276 2.22 -12.84 -6.96
N ALA A 277 1.69 -11.69 -6.55
CA ALA A 277 0.26 -11.48 -6.33
C ALA A 277 -0.50 -11.00 -7.57
N ILE A 278 0.17 -10.38 -8.53
CA ILE A 278 -0.42 -9.77 -9.76
C ILE A 278 0.32 -10.31 -10.98
N ARG A 279 -0.41 -10.85 -11.97
CA ARG A 279 0.21 -11.41 -13.20
C ARG A 279 -0.57 -11.02 -14.44
N PRO A 280 0.08 -10.42 -15.47
CA PRO A 280 1.45 -9.87 -15.43
C PRO A 280 1.56 -8.62 -14.55
N ALA A 281 2.80 -8.22 -14.21
CA ALA A 281 3.13 -6.99 -13.50
C ALA A 281 4.23 -6.23 -14.28
N HIS A 282 4.38 -4.93 -13.99
CA HIS A 282 5.46 -4.08 -14.51
C HIS A 282 5.47 -3.97 -16.04
N SER A 283 4.28 -4.01 -16.67
CA SER A 283 4.17 -3.78 -18.11
C SER A 283 4.46 -2.30 -18.48
N MET A 284 4.56 -2.02 -19.77
CA MET A 284 4.72 -0.64 -20.27
C MET A 284 3.50 0.25 -19.97
N PHE A 285 2.36 -0.35 -19.66
CA PHE A 285 1.11 0.35 -19.32
C PHE A 285 0.88 0.48 -17.81
N ASP A 286 1.71 -0.19 -16.98
CA ASP A 286 1.66 -0.08 -15.53
C ASP A 286 2.53 1.07 -15.04
N GLY A 287 2.10 1.74 -13.97
CA GLY A 287 2.88 2.78 -13.29
C GLY A 287 3.39 2.31 -11.92
N ASP A 288 3.69 1.01 -11.78
CA ASP A 288 3.97 0.35 -10.52
C ASP A 288 5.06 1.03 -9.72
N THR A 289 4.69 1.50 -8.53
CA THR A 289 5.54 2.28 -7.64
C THR A 289 5.34 1.84 -6.19
N VAL A 290 6.43 1.50 -5.52
CA VAL A 290 6.43 1.17 -4.09
C VAL A 290 7.32 2.14 -3.34
N PHE A 291 6.75 2.79 -2.33
CA PHE A 291 7.49 3.59 -1.37
C PHE A 291 7.89 2.73 -0.17
N GLY A 292 9.08 3.01 0.38
CA GLY A 292 9.55 2.43 1.63
C GLY A 292 9.49 3.44 2.76
N LEU A 293 9.22 2.98 3.99
CA LEU A 293 9.28 3.78 5.22
C LEU A 293 9.94 2.98 6.34
N ALA A 294 10.83 3.63 7.10
CA ALA A 294 11.34 3.09 8.36
C ALA A 294 11.10 4.10 9.49
N THR A 295 10.34 3.70 10.52
CA THR A 295 10.04 4.58 11.66
C THR A 295 11.19 4.66 12.67
N GLY A 296 12.14 3.73 12.62
CA GLY A 296 13.35 3.75 13.44
C GLY A 296 13.12 3.52 14.92
N THR A 297 11.97 2.94 15.31
CA THR A 297 11.64 2.71 16.73
C THR A 297 12.36 1.51 17.33
N HIS A 298 12.98 0.66 16.50
CA HIS A 298 13.71 -0.54 16.93
C HIS A 298 15.09 -0.59 16.27
N ASP A 299 16.11 -0.55 17.10
CA ASP A 299 17.49 -0.74 16.67
C ASP A 299 17.74 -2.22 16.33
N ILE A 300 18.25 -2.47 15.13
CA ILE A 300 18.63 -3.80 14.64
C ILE A 300 20.13 -4.04 14.63
N GLY A 301 20.86 -3.36 15.50
CA GLY A 301 22.30 -3.34 15.60
C GLY A 301 22.88 -2.04 15.05
N ASN A 302 22.79 -0.96 15.82
CA ASN A 302 23.40 0.34 15.53
C ASN A 302 24.90 0.26 15.77
N LEU A 303 25.62 -0.34 14.82
CA LEU A 303 27.04 -0.20 14.76
C LEU A 303 27.40 1.14 14.12
N PRO A 304 28.52 1.77 14.51
CA PRO A 304 29.06 2.93 13.82
C PRO A 304 29.05 2.72 12.31
N ALA A 305 28.87 3.78 11.52
CA ALA A 305 28.70 3.68 10.06
C ALA A 305 29.75 2.78 9.38
N ALA A 306 30.98 2.74 9.92
CA ALA A 306 32.07 1.87 9.48
C ALA A 306 31.82 0.35 9.75
N MET A 307 30.90 0.01 10.64
CA MET A 307 30.58 -1.37 11.02
C MET A 307 29.17 -1.82 10.57
N ARG A 308 28.41 -1.00 9.86
CA ARG A 308 27.07 -1.34 9.35
C ARG A 308 27.06 -2.47 8.32
N SER A 309 28.23 -2.87 7.82
CA SER A 309 28.39 -3.99 6.90
C SER A 309 28.68 -5.33 7.59
N THR A 310 28.42 -5.46 8.89
CA THR A 310 28.62 -6.74 9.58
C THR A 310 27.62 -7.80 9.11
N PRO A 311 28.03 -9.08 9.05
CA PRO A 311 27.14 -10.17 8.65
C PRO A 311 25.83 -10.23 9.44
N SER A 312 25.83 -9.88 10.73
CA SER A 312 24.64 -9.86 11.59
C SER A 312 23.59 -8.83 11.13
N ARG A 313 24.03 -7.57 10.80
CA ARG A 313 23.10 -6.56 10.28
C ARG A 313 22.56 -6.93 8.91
N GLN A 314 23.37 -7.48 8.03
CA GLN A 314 22.93 -7.94 6.70
C GLN A 314 21.93 -9.10 6.83
N SER A 315 22.14 -10.03 7.75
CA SER A 315 21.22 -11.12 8.04
C SER A 315 19.88 -10.60 8.57
N ALA A 316 19.90 -9.65 9.50
CA ALA A 316 18.71 -8.97 10.00
C ALA A 316 17.95 -8.25 8.88
N LEU A 317 18.67 -7.50 8.05
CA LEU A 317 18.08 -6.83 6.88
C LEU A 317 17.43 -7.83 5.92
N ASN A 318 18.06 -8.96 5.62
CA ASN A 318 17.50 -9.98 4.74
C ASN A 318 16.17 -10.56 5.28
N LEU A 319 16.02 -10.74 6.60
CA LEU A 319 14.75 -11.13 7.20
C LEU A 319 13.66 -10.08 6.98
N ILE A 320 14.01 -8.80 7.15
CA ILE A 320 13.08 -7.66 6.92
C ILE A 320 12.70 -7.57 5.44
N LEU A 321 13.66 -7.68 4.52
CA LEU A 321 13.43 -7.63 3.07
C LEU A 321 12.47 -8.74 2.62
N ARG A 322 12.71 -9.98 3.07
CA ARG A 322 11.83 -11.12 2.80
C ARG A 322 10.42 -10.86 3.32
N ALA A 323 10.31 -10.43 4.58
CA ALA A 323 9.02 -10.10 5.18
C ALA A 323 8.32 -8.98 4.43
N GLY A 324 9.07 -7.98 3.90
CA GLY A 324 8.54 -6.90 3.08
C GLY A 324 7.87 -7.40 1.81
N ALA A 325 8.51 -8.32 1.07
CA ALA A 325 7.93 -8.94 -0.11
C ALA A 325 6.67 -9.76 0.23
N ASP A 326 6.74 -10.60 1.28
CA ASP A 326 5.62 -11.45 1.70
C ASP A 326 4.41 -10.60 2.15
N THR A 327 4.67 -9.55 2.93
CA THR A 327 3.63 -8.65 3.43
C THR A 327 3.01 -7.82 2.31
N PHE A 328 3.81 -7.38 1.32
CA PHE A 328 3.29 -6.63 0.19
C PHE A 328 2.42 -7.52 -0.72
N ALA A 329 2.81 -8.77 -0.96
CA ALA A 329 1.98 -9.74 -1.67
C ALA A 329 0.63 -9.94 -0.96
N ALA A 330 0.64 -10.15 0.36
CA ALA A 330 -0.57 -10.28 1.16
C ALA A 330 -1.46 -9.02 1.09
N ALA A 331 -0.87 -7.82 1.12
CA ALA A 331 -1.61 -6.56 0.97
C ALA A 331 -2.27 -6.45 -0.41
N CYS A 332 -1.61 -6.87 -1.50
CA CYS A 332 -2.20 -6.91 -2.84
C CYS A 332 -3.40 -7.87 -2.91
N VAL A 333 -3.28 -9.07 -2.37
CA VAL A 333 -4.39 -10.03 -2.32
C VAL A 333 -5.53 -9.51 -1.47
N HIS A 334 -5.23 -8.95 -0.29
CA HIS A 334 -6.24 -8.35 0.58
C HIS A 334 -7.03 -7.24 -0.12
N ALA A 335 -6.38 -6.40 -0.94
CA ALA A 335 -7.03 -5.31 -1.67
C ALA A 335 -8.21 -5.80 -2.52
N VAL A 336 -8.04 -6.92 -3.23
CA VAL A 336 -9.06 -7.53 -4.09
C VAL A 336 -10.11 -8.29 -3.28
N LEU A 337 -9.69 -9.03 -2.23
CA LEU A 337 -10.60 -9.78 -1.37
C LEU A 337 -11.51 -8.88 -0.51
N ALA A 338 -11.02 -7.71 -0.12
CA ALA A 338 -11.78 -6.73 0.66
C ALA A 338 -12.66 -5.81 -0.19
N ALA A 339 -12.50 -5.83 -1.52
CA ALA A 339 -13.26 -4.98 -2.42
C ALA A 339 -14.77 -5.33 -2.40
N VAL A 340 -15.57 -4.30 -2.61
CA VAL A 340 -17.01 -4.42 -2.84
C VAL A 340 -17.31 -3.95 -4.27
N THR A 341 -18.35 -4.50 -4.89
CA THR A 341 -18.76 -4.09 -6.24
C THR A 341 -19.10 -2.61 -6.28
N ILE A 342 -18.48 -1.87 -7.19
CA ILE A 342 -18.81 -0.47 -7.50
C ILE A 342 -19.05 -0.34 -9.01
N GLY A 343 -20.22 0.16 -9.39
CA GLY A 343 -20.60 0.33 -10.78
C GLY A 343 -20.61 -1.01 -11.54
N ASP A 344 -19.84 -1.08 -12.62
CA ASP A 344 -19.70 -2.25 -13.50
C ASP A 344 -18.54 -3.19 -13.12
N ALA A 345 -17.72 -2.81 -12.14
CA ALA A 345 -16.59 -3.61 -11.65
C ALA A 345 -17.06 -4.54 -10.50
N PRO A 346 -17.19 -5.85 -10.72
CA PRO A 346 -17.65 -6.77 -9.69
C PRO A 346 -16.54 -7.09 -8.69
N ALA A 347 -16.90 -7.23 -7.43
CA ALA A 347 -16.00 -7.74 -6.41
C ALA A 347 -15.73 -9.25 -6.59
N TYR A 348 -14.54 -9.71 -6.16
CA TYR A 348 -14.18 -11.12 -6.25
C TYR A 348 -15.23 -12.06 -5.65
N PHE A 349 -15.73 -11.78 -4.45
CA PHE A 349 -16.70 -12.64 -3.80
C PHE A 349 -18.13 -12.55 -4.35
N ASP A 350 -18.44 -11.53 -5.14
CA ASP A 350 -19.72 -11.50 -5.87
C ASP A 350 -19.63 -12.39 -7.10
N VAL A 351 -18.45 -12.57 -7.66
CA VAL A 351 -18.17 -13.48 -8.78
C VAL A 351 -17.93 -14.91 -8.29
N CYS A 352 -17.17 -15.09 -7.22
CA CYS A 352 -16.77 -16.37 -6.65
C CYS A 352 -17.27 -16.55 -5.20
N PRO A 353 -18.59 -16.57 -4.93
CA PRO A 353 -19.11 -16.66 -3.58
C PRO A 353 -18.72 -17.94 -2.84
N SER A 354 -18.47 -19.04 -3.55
CA SER A 354 -18.07 -20.31 -2.95
C SER A 354 -16.65 -20.28 -2.40
N ALA A 355 -15.82 -19.27 -2.75
CA ALA A 355 -14.49 -19.09 -2.20
C ALA A 355 -14.51 -18.66 -0.72
N ARG A 356 -15.61 -18.09 -0.22
CA ARG A 356 -15.74 -17.76 1.20
C ARG A 356 -15.85 -19.00 2.06
N LEU A 357 -15.13 -19.03 3.18
CA LEU A 357 -15.42 -20.01 4.22
C LEU A 357 -16.80 -19.72 4.84
N PRO A 358 -17.58 -20.75 5.21
CA PRO A 358 -18.75 -20.57 6.04
C PRO A 358 -18.31 -19.91 7.36
N GLN A 359 -19.03 -18.88 7.79
CA GLN A 359 -18.84 -18.41 9.16
C GLN A 359 -19.19 -19.56 10.10
N ALA A 360 -18.29 -19.88 11.03
CA ALA A 360 -18.60 -20.76 12.15
C ALA A 360 -19.86 -20.17 12.80
N GLY A 361 -20.96 -20.94 12.81
CA GLY A 361 -22.25 -20.48 13.27
C GLY A 361 -22.10 -19.84 14.64
N ARG A 362 -22.66 -18.66 14.83
CA ARG A 362 -23.06 -18.20 16.15
C ARG A 362 -24.03 -19.26 16.64
N SER A 363 -23.52 -20.22 17.41
CA SER A 363 -24.38 -21.14 18.14
C SER A 363 -25.35 -20.28 18.92
N GLY A 364 -26.63 -20.31 18.52
CA GLY A 364 -27.69 -19.70 19.29
C GLY A 364 -27.57 -20.16 20.73
N ARG A 365 -27.40 -19.24 21.65
CA ARG A 365 -27.85 -19.44 23.00
C ARG A 365 -29.38 -19.51 22.86
N ALA A 366 -29.91 -20.73 22.74
CA ALA A 366 -31.22 -21.02 23.24
C ALA A 366 -31.08 -21.07 24.76
N GLU A 367 -31.86 -20.29 25.42
CA GLU A 367 -32.25 -20.15 26.81
C GLU A 367 -31.71 -21.15 27.81
#